data_ea147703d9387bcfeaf2924c88258d9e
#
_entry.id   ea147703d9387bcfeaf2924c88258d9e
#
_cell.length_a   1.000
_cell.length_b   1.000
_cell.length_c   1.000
_cell.angle_alpha   90.00
_cell.angle_beta   90.00
_cell.angle_gamma   90.00
#
_symmetry.space_group_name_H-M   'P 1'
#
loop_
_entity.id
_entity.type
_entity.pdbx_description
1 polymer ?
#
loop_
_entity_poly.entity_id
_entity_poly.type
_entity_poly.pdbx_seq_one_letter_code
_entity_poly.pdbx_strand_id
1 'polypeptide(L)'
;MLALIVPKLIGLGDKKVVIGSKNFTEQIILGNILEELIDNKTDINVETKLNLGGTQVSFNALKTGGIDMYVEYTGTAYGNMLNIKKPNRDRQAVYNTVKKEFKEKFGIEVLKPIGFNNTYVMATTKEIAQKYNLKNTSDLANVSSKMILGPTIEFANREDGIVGLNKAYDMNFKAVKPIDGGLRYKALVNNETQIIDAFTTDGLIEQFNLVLLEDDKHFFPDYYAVPIVKEETLKKFPELRKVLGELDGRITDEKMRRLNYEVDVNKRDPKEVAKEFLQKEGLID
;
A
#
# COMPACT_ATOMS: atom_id res chain seq x y z
N MET A 1 57.76 -34.27 -10.92
CA MET A 1 56.48 -34.16 -10.23
C MET A 1 56.02 -32.74 -10.36
N LEU A 2 55.12 -32.46 -11.35
CA LEU A 2 54.51 -31.14 -11.50
C LEU A 2 53.23 -31.12 -10.67
N ALA A 3 53.17 -30.26 -9.65
CA ALA A 3 51.96 -30.04 -8.88
C ALA A 3 51.02 -29.11 -9.70
N LEU A 4 49.93 -29.66 -10.19
CA LEU A 4 48.82 -28.90 -10.77
C LEU A 4 48.15 -28.12 -9.67
N ILE A 5 48.34 -26.80 -9.66
CA ILE A 5 47.57 -25.88 -8.85
C ILE A 5 46.19 -25.72 -9.56
N VAL A 6 45.19 -26.42 -9.07
CA VAL A 6 43.81 -26.18 -9.45
C VAL A 6 43.38 -24.89 -8.78
N PRO A 7 42.97 -23.84 -9.53
CA PRO A 7 42.40 -22.67 -8.91
C PRO A 7 41.07 -23.05 -8.27
N LYS A 8 40.99 -22.88 -6.94
CA LYS A 8 39.76 -23.01 -6.18
C LYS A 8 38.75 -22.00 -6.77
N LEU A 9 37.80 -22.46 -7.52
CA LEU A 9 36.61 -21.66 -7.84
C LEU A 9 36.01 -21.22 -6.50
N ILE A 10 36.28 -19.97 -6.11
CA ILE A 10 35.57 -19.31 -5.04
C ILE A 10 34.12 -19.23 -5.52
N GLY A 11 33.25 -19.98 -4.85
CA GLY A 11 31.85 -20.15 -5.25
C GLY A 11 31.21 -18.78 -5.52
N LEU A 12 30.64 -18.65 -6.71
CA LEU A 12 29.50 -17.78 -6.93
C LEU A 12 28.37 -18.30 -6.03
N GLY A 13 28.40 -17.91 -4.75
CA GLY A 13 27.23 -18.03 -3.88
C GLY A 13 26.11 -17.34 -4.61
N ASP A 14 25.02 -18.06 -4.85
CA ASP A 14 23.86 -17.57 -5.59
C ASP A 14 23.54 -16.15 -5.16
N LYS A 15 23.71 -15.19 -6.09
CA LYS A 15 23.30 -13.80 -5.95
C LYS A 15 21.77 -13.77 -6.00
N LYS A 16 21.15 -14.18 -4.89
CA LYS A 16 19.71 -14.36 -4.82
C LYS A 16 19.11 -13.41 -3.78
N VAL A 17 18.00 -12.79 -4.16
CA VAL A 17 17.14 -11.95 -3.31
C VAL A 17 15.71 -12.49 -3.38
N VAL A 18 15.03 -12.57 -2.25
CA VAL A 18 13.65 -13.06 -2.14
C VAL A 18 12.71 -11.90 -1.84
N ILE A 19 11.79 -11.61 -2.74
CA ILE A 19 10.77 -10.56 -2.59
C ILE A 19 9.47 -11.17 -2.11
N GLY A 20 8.88 -10.60 -1.05
CA GLY A 20 7.56 -10.97 -0.56
C GLY A 20 6.46 -9.99 -0.92
N SER A 21 5.22 -10.37 -0.65
CA SER A 21 4.10 -9.43 -0.62
C SER A 21 3.01 -9.86 0.36
N LYS A 22 2.17 -8.90 0.77
CA LYS A 22 0.89 -9.20 1.42
C LYS A 22 -0.10 -9.79 0.41
N ASN A 23 -1.26 -10.23 0.91
CA ASN A 23 -2.25 -11.01 0.16
C ASN A 23 -3.36 -10.17 -0.49
N PHE A 24 -3.03 -9.03 -1.11
CA PHE A 24 -3.97 -8.23 -1.88
C PHE A 24 -3.32 -7.62 -3.13
N THR A 25 -4.13 -7.28 -4.10
CA THR A 25 -3.74 -6.92 -5.46
C THR A 25 -2.61 -5.91 -5.53
N GLU A 26 -2.74 -4.77 -4.85
CA GLU A 26 -1.73 -3.71 -4.83
C GLU A 26 -0.36 -4.23 -4.40
N GLN A 27 -0.32 -5.06 -3.37
CA GLN A 27 0.92 -5.64 -2.86
C GLN A 27 1.55 -6.65 -3.82
N ILE A 28 0.72 -7.41 -4.54
CA ILE A 28 1.20 -8.34 -5.55
C ILE A 28 1.79 -7.56 -6.73
N ILE A 29 1.13 -6.49 -7.19
CA ILE A 29 1.66 -5.59 -8.22
C ILE A 29 3.00 -5.00 -7.78
N LEU A 30 3.08 -4.47 -6.55
CA LEU A 30 4.30 -3.87 -6.02
C LEU A 30 5.45 -4.89 -5.91
N GLY A 31 5.16 -6.12 -5.51
CA GLY A 31 6.14 -7.20 -5.50
C GLY A 31 6.71 -7.50 -6.90
N ASN A 32 5.84 -7.52 -7.92
CA ASN A 32 6.25 -7.69 -9.31
C ASN A 32 7.02 -6.46 -9.85
N ILE A 33 6.66 -5.23 -9.43
CA ILE A 33 7.42 -4.02 -9.78
C ILE A 33 8.85 -4.12 -9.24
N LEU A 34 9.03 -4.56 -7.98
CA LEU A 34 10.35 -4.76 -7.41
C LEU A 34 11.14 -5.85 -8.16
N GLU A 35 10.49 -6.98 -8.48
CA GLU A 35 11.08 -8.09 -9.24
C GLU A 35 11.58 -7.60 -10.61
N GLU A 36 10.68 -7.07 -11.43
CA GLU A 36 11.01 -6.62 -12.79
C GLU A 36 12.09 -5.53 -12.80
N LEU A 37 12.05 -4.61 -11.84
CA LEU A 37 13.06 -3.56 -11.74
C LEU A 37 14.45 -4.12 -11.40
N ILE A 38 14.54 -5.05 -10.44
CA ILE A 38 15.83 -5.65 -10.04
C ILE A 38 16.37 -6.54 -11.15
N ASP A 39 15.54 -7.40 -11.75
CA ASP A 39 15.93 -8.31 -12.83
C ASP A 39 16.45 -7.54 -14.06
N ASN A 40 15.85 -6.40 -14.41
CA ASN A 40 16.27 -5.61 -15.56
C ASN A 40 17.49 -4.72 -15.31
N LYS A 41 17.79 -4.39 -14.04
CA LYS A 41 18.85 -3.42 -13.69
C LYS A 41 20.10 -4.06 -13.06
N THR A 42 20.04 -5.36 -12.73
CA THR A 42 21.15 -6.04 -12.03
C THR A 42 21.29 -7.49 -12.50
N ASP A 43 22.41 -8.11 -12.12
CA ASP A 43 22.66 -9.56 -12.31
C ASP A 43 22.22 -10.38 -11.07
N ILE A 44 21.35 -9.82 -10.23
CA ILE A 44 20.85 -10.50 -9.02
C ILE A 44 19.68 -11.38 -9.42
N ASN A 45 19.75 -12.68 -9.08
CA ASN A 45 18.64 -13.61 -9.29
C ASN A 45 17.52 -13.30 -8.29
N VAL A 46 16.32 -13.01 -8.78
CA VAL A 46 15.15 -12.70 -7.94
C VAL A 46 14.24 -13.93 -7.82
N GLU A 47 13.88 -14.24 -6.58
CA GLU A 47 12.77 -15.17 -6.28
C GLU A 47 11.62 -14.38 -5.66
N THR A 48 10.40 -14.67 -6.06
CA THR A 48 9.22 -14.06 -5.47
C THR A 48 8.44 -15.05 -4.61
N LYS A 49 7.98 -14.56 -3.45
CA LYS A 49 7.02 -15.23 -2.55
C LYS A 49 5.87 -14.27 -2.30
N LEU A 50 5.07 -14.07 -3.33
CA LEU A 50 3.94 -13.14 -3.26
C LEU A 50 2.72 -13.79 -2.57
N ASN A 51 1.76 -12.96 -2.12
CA ASN A 51 0.51 -13.42 -1.50
C ASN A 51 0.74 -14.26 -0.23
N LEU A 52 1.71 -13.88 0.61
CA LEU A 52 2.06 -14.64 1.82
C LEU A 52 0.97 -14.60 2.89
N GLY A 53 0.25 -13.49 3.00
CA GLY A 53 -0.74 -13.21 4.03
C GLY A 53 -0.76 -11.73 4.43
N GLY A 54 -1.38 -11.41 5.57
CA GLY A 54 -1.43 -10.05 6.07
C GLY A 54 -0.11 -9.55 6.66
N THR A 55 -0.16 -8.36 7.25
CA THR A 55 0.99 -7.64 7.83
C THR A 55 1.88 -8.51 8.73
N GLN A 56 1.30 -9.26 9.68
CA GLN A 56 2.09 -10.05 10.62
C GLN A 56 2.83 -11.21 9.94
N VAL A 57 2.21 -11.87 8.96
CA VAL A 57 2.82 -12.97 8.21
C VAL A 57 4.01 -12.46 7.40
N SER A 58 3.81 -11.40 6.61
CA SER A 58 4.85 -10.82 5.76
C SER A 58 6.01 -10.25 6.58
N PHE A 59 5.70 -9.55 7.67
CA PHE A 59 6.73 -9.00 8.55
C PHE A 59 7.53 -10.10 9.29
N ASN A 60 6.87 -11.17 9.73
CA ASN A 60 7.59 -12.30 10.33
C ASN A 60 8.47 -13.00 9.29
N ALA A 61 8.00 -13.19 8.06
CA ALA A 61 8.82 -13.74 6.98
C ALA A 61 10.08 -12.90 6.72
N LEU A 62 9.96 -11.56 6.74
CA LEU A 62 11.11 -10.65 6.61
C LEU A 62 12.08 -10.79 7.78
N LYS A 63 11.60 -10.77 9.03
CA LYS A 63 12.45 -10.88 10.23
C LYS A 63 13.19 -12.22 10.32
N THR A 64 12.56 -13.31 9.89
CA THR A 64 13.14 -14.66 9.96
C THR A 64 13.97 -15.03 8.73
N GLY A 65 14.07 -14.17 7.73
CA GLY A 65 14.84 -14.41 6.51
C GLY A 65 14.12 -15.31 5.50
N GLY A 66 12.81 -15.50 5.63
CA GLY A 66 11.98 -16.16 4.63
C GLY A 66 11.82 -15.34 3.35
N ILE A 67 11.93 -14.02 3.47
CA ILE A 67 12.04 -13.02 2.40
C ILE A 67 13.09 -11.98 2.78
N ASP A 68 13.59 -11.22 1.81
CA ASP A 68 14.61 -10.17 1.97
C ASP A 68 14.02 -8.76 1.97
N MET A 69 12.90 -8.58 1.28
CA MET A 69 12.20 -7.30 1.16
C MET A 69 10.73 -7.46 0.79
N TYR A 70 9.96 -6.43 1.07
CA TYR A 70 8.62 -6.20 0.52
C TYR A 70 8.22 -4.72 0.71
N VAL A 71 7.05 -4.31 0.19
CA VAL A 71 6.53 -2.95 0.39
C VAL A 71 5.60 -2.93 1.60
N GLU A 72 5.85 -2.05 2.54
CA GLU A 72 5.02 -1.83 3.72
C GLU A 72 4.46 -0.39 3.71
N TYR A 73 3.55 -0.09 4.61
CA TYR A 73 2.95 1.23 4.75
C TYR A 73 3.36 1.88 6.08
N THR A 74 3.72 3.16 6.04
CA THR A 74 4.26 3.89 7.20
C THR A 74 3.32 3.87 8.40
N GLY A 75 2.02 4.08 8.20
CA GLY A 75 1.02 4.04 9.28
C GLY A 75 0.88 2.65 9.91
N THR A 76 0.90 1.59 9.08
CA THR A 76 0.88 0.20 9.55
C THR A 76 2.14 -0.14 10.35
N ALA A 77 3.31 0.27 9.85
CA ALA A 77 4.58 0.07 10.53
C ALA A 77 4.61 0.78 11.89
N TYR A 78 4.15 2.02 11.94
CA TYR A 78 4.08 2.83 13.14
C TYR A 78 3.10 2.27 14.20
N GLY A 79 1.85 2.04 13.79
CA GLY A 79 0.79 1.62 14.69
C GLY A 79 0.84 0.14 15.09
N ASN A 80 1.03 -0.76 14.10
CA ASN A 80 0.91 -2.19 14.32
C ASN A 80 2.23 -2.89 14.63
N MET A 81 3.32 -2.52 13.92
CA MET A 81 4.59 -3.23 14.11
C MET A 81 5.40 -2.66 15.27
N LEU A 82 5.46 -1.33 15.39
CA LEU A 82 6.10 -0.65 16.51
C LEU A 82 5.18 -0.51 17.73
N ASN A 83 3.90 -0.82 17.58
CA ASN A 83 2.88 -0.72 18.63
C ASN A 83 2.80 0.67 19.29
N ILE A 84 3.00 1.72 18.51
CA ILE A 84 2.92 3.10 18.99
C ILE A 84 1.45 3.53 19.00
N LYS A 85 0.86 3.65 20.19
CA LYS A 85 -0.57 3.95 20.38
C LYS A 85 -0.93 5.43 20.18
N LYS A 86 0.04 6.34 20.38
CA LYS A 86 -0.21 7.76 20.22
C LYS A 86 -0.25 8.12 18.73
N PRO A 87 -1.38 8.59 18.20
CA PRO A 87 -1.46 9.05 16.83
C PRO A 87 -0.49 10.19 16.56
N ASN A 88 0.16 10.14 15.41
CA ASN A 88 0.98 11.24 14.90
C ASN A 88 0.53 11.57 13.48
N ARG A 89 0.14 12.81 13.24
CA ARG A 89 -0.32 13.30 11.93
C ARG A 89 0.78 13.95 11.10
N ASP A 90 1.97 14.10 11.67
CA ASP A 90 3.14 14.54 10.93
C ASP A 90 3.74 13.33 10.18
N ARG A 91 3.44 13.23 8.89
CA ARG A 91 3.90 12.16 8.01
C ARG A 91 5.42 12.00 8.00
N GLN A 92 6.16 13.12 8.05
CA GLN A 92 7.63 13.06 8.06
C GLN A 92 8.15 12.52 9.39
N ALA A 93 7.54 12.92 10.50
CA ALA A 93 7.88 12.41 11.82
C ALA A 93 7.54 10.91 11.94
N VAL A 94 6.39 10.45 11.40
CA VAL A 94 6.02 9.04 11.34
C VAL A 94 7.06 8.25 10.53
N TYR A 95 7.39 8.70 9.31
CA TYR A 95 8.40 8.06 8.46
C TYR A 95 9.75 7.98 9.16
N ASN A 96 10.23 9.09 9.73
CA ASN A 96 11.52 9.14 10.42
C ASN A 96 11.57 8.19 11.63
N THR A 97 10.47 8.12 12.39
CA THR A 97 10.34 7.20 13.53
C THR A 97 10.40 5.75 13.06
N VAL A 98 9.60 5.39 12.05
CA VAL A 98 9.59 4.03 11.49
C VAL A 98 10.98 3.66 10.96
N LYS A 99 11.61 4.54 10.19
CA LYS A 99 12.94 4.32 9.62
C LYS A 99 13.99 4.05 10.70
N LYS A 100 13.99 4.85 11.75
CA LYS A 100 14.94 4.71 12.88
C LYS A 100 14.69 3.41 13.65
N GLU A 101 13.45 3.22 14.10
CA GLU A 101 13.10 2.11 14.98
C GLU A 101 13.22 0.74 14.27
N PHE A 102 12.90 0.66 12.98
CA PHE A 102 13.05 -0.57 12.18
C PHE A 102 14.52 -0.97 12.06
N LYS A 103 15.40 0.01 11.83
CA LYS A 103 16.83 -0.25 11.77
C LYS A 103 17.38 -0.71 13.13
N GLU A 104 17.04 0.01 14.19
CA GLU A 104 17.58 -0.27 15.54
C GLU A 104 17.03 -1.57 16.13
N LYS A 105 15.73 -1.86 15.94
CA LYS A 105 15.08 -3.02 16.57
C LYS A 105 15.14 -4.29 15.74
N PHE A 106 15.13 -4.18 14.41
CA PHE A 106 14.93 -5.31 13.52
C PHE A 106 16.05 -5.51 12.49
N GLY A 107 17.00 -4.58 12.36
CA GLY A 107 17.99 -4.61 11.29
C GLY A 107 17.36 -4.48 9.89
N ILE A 108 16.26 -3.74 9.79
CA ILE A 108 15.52 -3.50 8.56
C ILE A 108 15.65 -2.04 8.17
N GLU A 109 16.04 -1.78 6.93
CA GLU A 109 16.05 -0.44 6.37
C GLU A 109 14.72 -0.12 5.69
N VAL A 110 14.21 1.06 5.99
CA VAL A 110 13.02 1.64 5.37
C VAL A 110 13.51 2.65 4.33
N LEU A 111 13.28 2.34 3.05
CA LEU A 111 13.66 3.22 1.95
C LEU A 111 12.67 4.38 1.83
N LYS A 112 12.90 5.29 0.88
CA LYS A 112 11.99 6.43 0.68
C LYS A 112 10.62 5.98 0.17
N PRO A 113 9.57 6.78 0.43
CA PRO A 113 8.25 6.53 -0.12
C PRO A 113 8.26 6.49 -1.64
N ILE A 114 7.56 5.50 -2.21
CA ILE A 114 7.43 5.35 -3.66
C ILE A 114 6.40 6.30 -4.30
N GLY A 115 5.63 7.03 -3.46
CA GLY A 115 4.88 8.21 -3.89
C GLY A 115 3.42 8.25 -3.49
N PHE A 116 2.72 7.12 -3.36
CA PHE A 116 1.30 7.09 -3.04
C PHE A 116 1.01 6.86 -1.54
N ASN A 117 -0.20 7.24 -1.14
CA ASN A 117 -0.72 7.12 0.20
C ASN A 117 -2.02 6.28 0.18
N ASN A 118 -1.93 5.01 0.55
CA ASN A 118 -3.09 4.12 0.61
C ASN A 118 -3.85 4.32 1.93
N THR A 119 -4.55 5.45 2.05
CA THR A 119 -5.34 5.80 3.23
C THR A 119 -6.83 5.56 3.04
N TYR A 120 -7.58 5.55 4.14
CA TYR A 120 -9.04 5.58 4.07
C TYR A 120 -9.55 6.91 3.51
N VAL A 121 -10.66 6.84 2.80
CA VAL A 121 -11.36 8.00 2.26
C VAL A 121 -12.87 7.71 2.23
N MET A 122 -13.69 8.73 2.43
CA MET A 122 -15.12 8.61 2.19
C MET A 122 -15.41 8.80 0.71
N ALA A 123 -16.20 7.89 0.12
CA ALA A 123 -16.51 7.90 -1.30
C ALA A 123 -18.02 7.92 -1.54
N THR A 124 -18.41 8.56 -2.65
CA THR A 124 -19.81 8.67 -3.08
C THR A 124 -19.91 8.71 -4.61
N THR A 125 -21.14 8.63 -5.15
CA THR A 125 -21.37 8.81 -6.58
C THR A 125 -21.34 10.29 -6.96
N LYS A 126 -21.05 10.58 -8.25
CA LYS A 126 -21.10 11.95 -8.76
C LYS A 126 -22.47 12.61 -8.55
N GLU A 127 -23.53 11.83 -8.74
CA GLU A 127 -24.90 12.30 -8.54
C GLU A 127 -25.15 12.78 -7.11
N ILE A 128 -24.77 11.97 -6.12
CA ILE A 128 -24.91 12.32 -4.69
C ILE A 128 -24.00 13.52 -4.34
N ALA A 129 -22.76 13.53 -4.81
CA ALA A 129 -21.83 14.63 -4.59
C ALA A 129 -22.40 15.95 -5.12
N GLN A 130 -22.93 15.97 -6.34
CA GLN A 130 -23.55 17.15 -6.95
C GLN A 130 -24.82 17.59 -6.21
N LYS A 131 -25.70 16.64 -5.90
CA LYS A 131 -26.98 16.91 -5.21
C LYS A 131 -26.78 17.61 -3.86
N TYR A 132 -25.74 17.23 -3.13
CA TYR A 132 -25.47 17.76 -1.78
C TYR A 132 -24.24 18.69 -1.73
N ASN A 133 -23.64 19.00 -2.88
CA ASN A 133 -22.43 19.82 -3.01
C ASN A 133 -21.27 19.31 -2.13
N LEU A 134 -21.02 17.98 -2.16
CA LEU A 134 -19.99 17.34 -1.34
C LEU A 134 -18.61 17.44 -2.03
N LYS A 135 -17.63 18.00 -1.34
CA LYS A 135 -16.23 18.06 -1.76
C LYS A 135 -15.30 17.45 -0.73
N ASN A 136 -15.63 17.60 0.55
CA ASN A 136 -14.84 17.15 1.67
C ASN A 136 -15.71 16.48 2.74
N THR A 137 -15.08 15.88 3.74
CA THR A 137 -15.76 15.15 4.81
C THR A 137 -16.55 16.10 5.75
N SER A 138 -16.16 17.36 5.89
CA SER A 138 -16.97 18.37 6.59
C SER A 138 -18.27 18.69 5.86
N ASP A 139 -18.29 18.71 4.53
CA ASP A 139 -19.55 18.85 3.76
C ASP A 139 -20.48 17.66 4.01
N LEU A 140 -19.92 16.43 4.02
CA LEU A 140 -20.68 15.23 4.34
C LEU A 140 -21.27 15.30 5.75
N ALA A 141 -20.54 15.81 6.73
CA ALA A 141 -21.02 15.94 8.11
C ALA A 141 -22.33 16.71 8.19
N ASN A 142 -22.45 17.81 7.44
CA ASN A 142 -23.66 18.68 7.42
C ASN A 142 -24.92 17.96 6.93
N VAL A 143 -24.79 16.87 6.20
CA VAL A 143 -25.92 16.14 5.60
C VAL A 143 -25.96 14.66 5.97
N SER A 144 -25.06 14.20 6.83
CA SER A 144 -24.90 12.79 7.21
C SER A 144 -26.19 12.17 7.74
N SER A 145 -27.02 12.94 8.47
CA SER A 145 -28.32 12.50 9.00
C SER A 145 -29.35 12.10 7.93
N LYS A 146 -29.11 12.47 6.68
CA LYS A 146 -29.97 12.11 5.53
C LYS A 146 -29.42 10.90 4.74
N MET A 147 -28.24 10.39 5.09
CA MET A 147 -27.50 9.40 4.32
C MET A 147 -27.34 8.08 5.05
N ILE A 148 -27.33 7.00 4.28
CA ILE A 148 -26.98 5.66 4.74
C ILE A 148 -25.51 5.42 4.38
N LEU A 149 -24.70 5.12 5.39
CA LEU A 149 -23.34 4.70 5.21
C LEU A 149 -23.25 3.18 5.03
N GLY A 150 -22.55 2.72 4.00
CA GLY A 150 -22.26 1.32 3.74
C GLY A 150 -20.77 1.01 3.95
N PRO A 151 -20.28 0.97 5.18
CA PRO A 151 -18.86 0.77 5.45
C PRO A 151 -18.49 -0.71 5.36
N THR A 152 -17.16 -1.00 5.25
CA THR A 152 -16.69 -2.35 5.54
C THR A 152 -16.98 -2.74 6.99
N ILE A 153 -17.10 -4.04 7.25
CA ILE A 153 -17.29 -4.54 8.63
C ILE A 153 -16.12 -4.11 9.51
N GLU A 154 -14.91 -4.12 8.96
CA GLU A 154 -13.71 -3.66 9.67
C GLU A 154 -13.81 -2.17 10.03
N PHE A 155 -14.07 -1.30 9.05
CA PHE A 155 -14.19 0.15 9.28
C PHE A 155 -15.30 0.51 10.27
N ALA A 156 -16.40 -0.25 10.26
CA ALA A 156 -17.53 -0.04 11.17
C ALA A 156 -17.16 -0.27 12.65
N ASN A 157 -16.18 -1.14 12.93
CA ASN A 157 -15.84 -1.57 14.28
C ASN A 157 -14.54 -0.97 14.83
N ARG A 158 -13.81 -0.18 14.05
CA ARG A 158 -12.52 0.39 14.45
C ARG A 158 -12.68 1.76 15.12
N GLU A 159 -11.83 2.03 16.11
CA GLU A 159 -11.73 3.37 16.73
C GLU A 159 -11.17 4.42 15.73
N ASP A 160 -10.30 4.01 14.82
CA ASP A 160 -9.79 4.81 13.71
C ASP A 160 -10.64 4.70 12.43
N GLY A 161 -11.81 4.07 12.53
CA GLY A 161 -12.85 3.98 11.51
C GLY A 161 -14.02 4.91 11.82
N ILE A 162 -15.26 4.39 11.64
CA ILE A 162 -16.49 5.21 11.76
C ILE A 162 -16.69 5.80 13.17
N VAL A 163 -16.25 5.09 14.23
CA VAL A 163 -16.41 5.53 15.62
C VAL A 163 -15.66 6.84 15.85
N GLY A 164 -14.38 6.88 15.48
CA GLY A 164 -13.56 8.08 15.61
C GLY A 164 -13.92 9.16 14.60
N LEU A 165 -14.23 8.76 13.35
CA LEU A 165 -14.63 9.68 12.28
C LEU A 165 -15.88 10.48 12.67
N ASN A 166 -16.90 9.80 13.21
CA ASN A 166 -18.12 10.46 13.67
C ASN A 166 -17.83 11.50 14.76
N LYS A 167 -16.92 11.20 15.69
CA LYS A 167 -16.51 12.17 16.73
C LYS A 167 -15.72 13.35 16.15
N ALA A 168 -14.80 13.08 15.23
CA ALA A 168 -13.94 14.10 14.64
C ALA A 168 -14.71 15.12 13.78
N TYR A 169 -15.73 14.65 13.08
CA TYR A 169 -16.53 15.44 12.14
C TYR A 169 -17.93 15.79 12.66
N ASP A 170 -18.33 15.32 13.84
CA ASP A 170 -19.68 15.47 14.39
C ASP A 170 -20.75 14.91 13.44
N MET A 171 -20.52 13.69 12.94
CA MET A 171 -21.43 13.01 12.01
C MET A 171 -22.42 12.09 12.74
N ASN A 172 -23.64 12.04 12.21
CA ASN A 172 -24.67 11.13 12.68
C ASN A 172 -25.48 10.60 11.49
N PHE A 173 -25.03 9.50 10.92
CA PHE A 173 -25.68 8.89 9.76
C PHE A 173 -27.09 8.39 10.07
N LYS A 174 -28.01 8.52 9.10
CA LYS A 174 -29.38 7.99 9.18
C LYS A 174 -29.39 6.49 9.50
N ALA A 175 -28.48 5.75 8.91
CA ALA A 175 -28.21 4.34 9.20
C ALA A 175 -26.80 3.96 8.79
N VAL A 176 -26.26 2.92 9.43
CA VAL A 176 -24.98 2.29 9.05
C VAL A 176 -25.29 0.84 8.70
N LYS A 177 -24.96 0.42 7.47
CA LYS A 177 -25.16 -0.92 6.94
C LYS A 177 -23.81 -1.51 6.53
N PRO A 178 -23.10 -2.21 7.41
CA PRO A 178 -21.82 -2.80 7.07
C PRO A 178 -21.95 -3.79 5.91
N ILE A 179 -21.11 -3.62 4.86
CA ILE A 179 -21.11 -4.43 3.65
C ILE A 179 -19.67 -4.73 3.29
N ASP A 180 -19.29 -6.00 3.21
CA ASP A 180 -17.91 -6.37 3.03
C ASP A 180 -17.42 -6.34 1.59
N GLY A 181 -16.11 -6.12 1.43
CA GLY A 181 -15.39 -6.18 0.18
C GLY A 181 -15.97 -5.29 -0.93
N GLY A 182 -15.90 -5.78 -2.15
CA GLY A 182 -16.38 -5.08 -3.34
C GLY A 182 -17.91 -4.90 -3.43
N LEU A 183 -18.69 -5.58 -2.59
CA LEU A 183 -20.16 -5.46 -2.60
C LEU A 183 -20.63 -4.07 -2.16
N ARG A 184 -19.88 -3.36 -1.29
CA ARG A 184 -20.21 -2.00 -0.87
C ARG A 184 -20.26 -1.02 -2.05
N TYR A 185 -19.39 -1.21 -3.05
CA TYR A 185 -19.40 -0.40 -4.28
C TYR A 185 -20.68 -0.60 -5.10
N LYS A 186 -21.14 -1.86 -5.21
CA LYS A 186 -22.42 -2.17 -5.89
C LYS A 186 -23.59 -1.58 -5.13
N ALA A 187 -23.63 -1.69 -3.81
CA ALA A 187 -24.67 -1.08 -2.97
C ALA A 187 -24.72 0.45 -3.14
N LEU A 188 -23.55 1.09 -3.27
CA LEU A 188 -23.45 2.53 -3.51
C LEU A 188 -24.07 2.91 -4.88
N VAL A 189 -23.67 2.27 -5.97
CA VAL A 189 -24.17 2.60 -7.32
C VAL A 189 -25.63 2.23 -7.52
N ASN A 190 -26.14 1.24 -6.78
CA ASN A 190 -27.56 0.89 -6.72
C ASN A 190 -28.38 1.82 -5.80
N ASN A 191 -27.74 2.83 -5.18
CA ASN A 191 -28.35 3.75 -4.23
C ASN A 191 -28.96 3.10 -2.97
N GLU A 192 -28.51 1.90 -2.62
CA GLU A 192 -28.84 1.22 -1.35
C GLU A 192 -28.12 1.87 -0.17
N THR A 193 -26.95 2.45 -0.43
CA THR A 193 -26.18 3.35 0.44
C THR A 193 -25.80 4.61 -0.34
N GLN A 194 -25.46 5.69 0.35
CA GLN A 194 -25.09 6.95 -0.29
C GLN A 194 -23.60 7.27 -0.12
N ILE A 195 -23.00 6.71 0.91
CA ILE A 195 -21.58 6.89 1.25
C ILE A 195 -21.00 5.52 1.58
N ILE A 196 -19.74 5.31 1.22
CA ILE A 196 -18.93 4.15 1.64
C ILE A 196 -17.57 4.63 2.14
N ASP A 197 -16.86 3.80 2.93
CA ASP A 197 -15.41 3.89 3.06
C ASP A 197 -14.76 3.27 1.82
N ALA A 198 -13.62 3.79 1.44
CA ALA A 198 -12.76 3.25 0.38
C ALA A 198 -11.30 3.47 0.76
N PHE A 199 -10.38 2.84 0.03
CA PHE A 199 -8.98 3.23 0.04
C PHE A 199 -8.71 4.10 -1.19
N THR A 200 -7.87 5.11 -1.04
CA THR A 200 -7.55 6.07 -2.13
C THR A 200 -7.06 5.41 -3.42
N THR A 201 -6.52 4.21 -3.31
CA THR A 201 -5.96 3.42 -4.43
C THR A 201 -6.87 2.31 -4.93
N ASP A 202 -8.10 2.16 -4.40
CA ASP A 202 -9.04 1.13 -4.85
C ASP A 202 -9.41 1.30 -6.34
N GLY A 203 -9.18 0.27 -7.16
CA GLY A 203 -9.47 0.29 -8.59
C GLY A 203 -10.97 0.45 -8.91
N LEU A 204 -11.85 0.01 -8.01
CA LEU A 204 -13.31 0.16 -8.16
C LEU A 204 -13.80 1.62 -8.11
N ILE A 205 -12.99 2.53 -7.55
CA ILE A 205 -13.25 3.98 -7.60
C ILE A 205 -13.30 4.45 -9.05
N GLU A 206 -12.34 4.02 -9.86
CA GLU A 206 -12.27 4.35 -11.29
C GLU A 206 -13.40 3.65 -12.05
N GLN A 207 -13.63 2.37 -11.80
CA GLN A 207 -14.69 1.61 -12.45
C GLN A 207 -16.07 2.27 -12.32
N PHE A 208 -16.40 2.74 -11.14
CA PHE A 208 -17.71 3.35 -10.85
C PHE A 208 -17.69 4.88 -10.91
N ASN A 209 -16.56 5.48 -11.31
CA ASN A 209 -16.37 6.92 -11.47
C ASN A 209 -16.81 7.70 -10.22
N LEU A 210 -16.36 7.24 -9.05
CA LEU A 210 -16.74 7.78 -7.77
C LEU A 210 -16.04 9.11 -7.45
N VAL A 211 -16.63 9.87 -6.58
CA VAL A 211 -16.07 11.10 -5.98
C VAL A 211 -15.50 10.73 -4.61
N LEU A 212 -14.23 11.05 -4.41
CA LEU A 212 -13.56 10.96 -3.12
C LEU A 212 -13.72 12.28 -2.38
N LEU A 213 -14.11 12.21 -1.11
CA LEU A 213 -14.27 13.39 -0.26
C LEU A 213 -12.96 13.64 0.49
N GLU A 214 -12.41 14.85 0.36
CA GLU A 214 -11.19 15.23 1.06
C GLU A 214 -11.37 15.11 2.59
N ASP A 215 -10.40 14.52 3.27
CA ASP A 215 -10.31 14.47 4.72
C ASP A 215 -9.72 15.81 5.24
N ASP A 216 -10.51 16.87 5.19
CA ASP A 216 -10.10 18.25 5.48
C ASP A 216 -9.68 18.50 6.94
N LYS A 217 -10.01 17.59 7.86
CA LYS A 217 -9.50 17.62 9.25
C LYS A 217 -8.32 16.66 9.47
N HIS A 218 -7.85 15.96 8.43
CA HIS A 218 -6.76 15.01 8.50
C HIS A 218 -6.96 13.98 9.63
N PHE A 219 -8.15 13.39 9.68
CA PHE A 219 -8.50 12.38 10.68
C PHE A 219 -7.75 11.08 10.43
N PHE A 220 -7.69 10.64 9.17
CA PHE A 220 -7.02 9.41 8.81
C PHE A 220 -5.50 9.57 8.84
N PRO A 221 -4.76 8.59 9.38
CA PRO A 221 -3.30 8.60 9.30
C PRO A 221 -2.83 8.37 7.87
N ASP A 222 -1.62 8.82 7.60
CA ASP A 222 -0.95 8.55 6.32
C ASP A 222 -0.37 7.13 6.28
N TYR A 223 -0.58 6.46 5.14
CA TYR A 223 -0.06 5.13 4.83
C TYR A 223 0.80 5.16 3.56
N TYR A 224 1.90 5.91 3.59
CA TYR A 224 2.83 5.95 2.46
C TYR A 224 3.49 4.59 2.26
N ALA A 225 3.45 4.12 1.02
CA ALA A 225 4.11 2.88 0.62
C ALA A 225 5.63 3.06 0.59
N VAL A 226 6.33 2.20 1.32
CA VAL A 226 7.79 2.23 1.47
C VAL A 226 8.38 0.82 1.26
N PRO A 227 9.40 0.63 0.42
CA PRO A 227 10.14 -0.61 0.41
C PRO A 227 10.87 -0.78 1.74
N ILE A 228 10.74 -1.94 2.36
CA ILE A 228 11.49 -2.33 3.54
C ILE A 228 12.38 -3.53 3.21
N VAL A 229 13.66 -3.43 3.56
CA VAL A 229 14.71 -4.35 3.13
C VAL A 229 15.58 -4.73 4.31
N LYS A 230 15.98 -5.98 4.45
CA LYS A 230 16.96 -6.40 5.46
C LYS A 230 18.28 -5.65 5.24
N GLU A 231 18.85 -5.13 6.32
CA GLU A 231 20.14 -4.41 6.26
C GLU A 231 21.25 -5.30 5.69
N GLU A 232 21.27 -6.59 6.04
CA GLU A 232 22.23 -7.55 5.53
C GLU A 232 22.14 -7.75 4.01
N THR A 233 20.92 -7.73 3.45
CA THR A 233 20.67 -7.82 2.00
C THR A 233 21.25 -6.60 1.28
N LEU A 234 21.05 -5.38 1.83
CA LEU A 234 21.61 -4.16 1.27
C LEU A 234 23.15 -4.04 1.47
N LYS A 235 23.72 -4.73 2.46
CA LYS A 235 25.17 -4.88 2.60
C LYS A 235 25.76 -5.85 1.58
N LYS A 236 25.06 -6.95 1.32
CA LYS A 236 25.44 -7.96 0.34
C LYS A 236 25.29 -7.47 -1.11
N PHE A 237 24.26 -6.66 -1.37
CA PHE A 237 23.91 -6.12 -2.69
C PHE A 237 23.69 -4.60 -2.60
N PRO A 238 24.75 -3.81 -2.49
CA PRO A 238 24.65 -2.35 -2.26
C PRO A 238 23.99 -1.61 -3.43
N GLU A 239 24.05 -2.15 -4.66
CA GLU A 239 23.40 -1.64 -5.87
C GLU A 239 21.87 -1.54 -5.74
N LEU A 240 21.24 -2.40 -4.91
CA LEU A 240 19.81 -2.38 -4.68
C LEU A 240 19.30 -1.03 -4.16
N ARG A 241 20.13 -0.29 -3.39
CA ARG A 241 19.73 1.04 -2.91
C ARG A 241 19.47 2.01 -4.06
N LYS A 242 20.32 1.98 -5.08
CA LYS A 242 20.17 2.83 -6.26
C LYS A 242 18.98 2.39 -7.09
N VAL A 243 18.87 1.09 -7.36
CA VAL A 243 17.82 0.51 -8.19
C VAL A 243 16.44 0.75 -7.57
N LEU A 244 16.25 0.41 -6.30
CA LEU A 244 14.97 0.63 -5.62
C LEU A 244 14.66 2.13 -5.44
N GLY A 245 15.68 2.98 -5.32
CA GLY A 245 15.54 4.43 -5.25
C GLY A 245 15.01 5.06 -6.55
N GLU A 246 15.03 4.36 -7.69
CA GLU A 246 14.42 4.83 -8.93
C GLU A 246 12.88 4.90 -8.84
N LEU A 247 12.28 4.22 -7.85
CA LEU A 247 10.85 4.28 -7.54
C LEU A 247 10.46 5.49 -6.66
N ASP A 248 11.42 6.21 -6.07
CA ASP A 248 11.13 7.32 -5.16
C ASP A 248 10.16 8.34 -5.79
N GLY A 249 8.94 8.44 -5.22
CA GLY A 249 7.91 9.38 -5.68
C GLY A 249 7.30 9.09 -7.07
N ARG A 250 7.57 7.94 -7.68
CA ARG A 250 7.14 7.62 -9.06
C ARG A 250 5.68 7.21 -9.19
N ILE A 251 5.11 6.59 -8.17
CA ILE A 251 3.76 6.07 -8.20
C ILE A 251 2.85 7.01 -7.43
N THR A 252 1.99 7.76 -8.12
CA THR A 252 0.95 8.58 -7.49
C THR A 252 -0.25 7.71 -7.08
N ASP A 253 -1.14 8.23 -6.22
CA ASP A 253 -2.40 7.55 -5.85
C ASP A 253 -3.20 7.18 -7.11
N GLU A 254 -3.27 8.08 -8.10
CA GLU A 254 -3.97 7.83 -9.36
C GLU A 254 -3.31 6.71 -10.19
N LYS A 255 -1.96 6.72 -10.30
CA LYS A 255 -1.24 5.64 -10.98
C LYS A 255 -1.49 4.29 -10.30
N MET A 256 -1.39 4.23 -8.97
CA MET A 256 -1.62 2.98 -8.24
C MET A 256 -3.07 2.50 -8.39
N ARG A 257 -4.03 3.39 -8.32
CA ARG A 257 -5.45 3.10 -8.59
C ARG A 257 -5.64 2.49 -9.99
N ARG A 258 -4.97 3.07 -11.00
CA ARG A 258 -5.02 2.54 -12.36
C ARG A 258 -4.43 1.14 -12.47
N LEU A 259 -3.30 0.88 -11.81
CA LEU A 259 -2.69 -0.45 -11.78
C LEU A 259 -3.62 -1.48 -11.09
N ASN A 260 -4.21 -1.12 -9.96
CA ASN A 260 -5.19 -1.96 -9.28
C ASN A 260 -6.43 -2.22 -10.17
N TYR A 261 -6.90 -1.21 -10.89
CA TYR A 261 -8.01 -1.35 -11.84
C TYR A 261 -7.70 -2.37 -12.95
N GLU A 262 -6.50 -2.33 -13.53
CA GLU A 262 -6.12 -3.28 -14.60
C GLU A 262 -6.17 -4.74 -14.10
N VAL A 263 -5.81 -4.99 -12.84
CA VAL A 263 -5.83 -6.34 -12.27
C VAL A 263 -7.21 -6.72 -11.74
N ASP A 264 -7.82 -5.86 -10.91
CA ASP A 264 -9.06 -6.20 -10.20
C ASP A 264 -10.28 -6.20 -11.12
N VAL A 265 -10.31 -5.30 -12.10
CA VAL A 265 -11.45 -5.11 -13.01
C VAL A 265 -11.21 -5.76 -14.35
N ASN A 266 -10.09 -5.43 -15.01
CA ASN A 266 -9.75 -5.94 -16.34
C ASN A 266 -9.16 -7.36 -16.31
N LYS A 267 -8.91 -7.92 -15.10
CA LYS A 267 -8.41 -9.28 -14.88
C LYS A 267 -7.07 -9.57 -15.56
N ARG A 268 -6.26 -8.55 -15.71
CA ARG A 268 -4.92 -8.68 -16.28
C ARG A 268 -3.96 -9.32 -15.28
N ASP A 269 -2.92 -9.94 -15.79
CA ASP A 269 -1.85 -10.50 -14.97
C ASP A 269 -1.09 -9.38 -14.24
N PRO A 270 -0.89 -9.46 -12.90
CA PRO A 270 -0.19 -8.43 -12.14
C PRO A 270 1.26 -8.19 -12.59
N LYS A 271 1.94 -9.22 -13.09
CA LYS A 271 3.33 -9.11 -13.56
C LYS A 271 3.40 -8.35 -14.88
N GLU A 272 2.47 -8.62 -15.80
CA GLU A 272 2.37 -7.87 -17.06
C GLU A 272 2.06 -6.39 -16.78
N VAL A 273 1.12 -6.12 -15.86
CA VAL A 273 0.76 -4.75 -15.46
C VAL A 273 1.96 -4.00 -14.85
N ALA A 274 2.74 -4.68 -13.99
CA ALA A 274 3.94 -4.13 -13.39
C ALA A 274 5.01 -3.81 -14.44
N LYS A 275 5.26 -4.72 -15.37
CA LYS A 275 6.24 -4.54 -16.46
C LYS A 275 5.87 -3.36 -17.35
N GLU A 276 4.63 -3.31 -17.84
CA GLU A 276 4.17 -2.19 -18.67
C GLU A 276 4.25 -0.84 -17.95
N PHE A 277 3.97 -0.81 -16.66
CA PHE A 277 4.14 0.39 -15.85
C PHE A 277 5.60 0.86 -15.87
N LEU A 278 6.54 -0.04 -15.57
CA LEU A 278 7.97 0.29 -15.56
C LEU A 278 8.47 0.78 -16.92
N GLN A 279 8.00 0.17 -18.01
CA GLN A 279 8.32 0.59 -19.39
C GLN A 279 7.78 2.00 -19.67
N LYS A 280 6.52 2.28 -19.33
CA LYS A 280 5.90 3.61 -19.49
C LYS A 280 6.60 4.71 -18.69
N GLU A 281 7.14 4.37 -17.53
CA GLU A 281 7.92 5.30 -16.69
C GLU A 281 9.37 5.42 -17.17
N GLY A 282 9.79 4.66 -18.18
CA GLY A 282 11.18 4.63 -18.68
C GLY A 282 12.18 4.06 -17.67
N LEU A 283 11.72 3.17 -16.78
CA LEU A 283 12.53 2.53 -15.77
C LEU A 283 13.16 1.22 -16.25
N ILE A 284 12.54 0.56 -17.21
CA ILE A 284 13.06 -0.61 -17.93
C ILE A 284 12.77 -0.47 -19.43
N ASP A 285 13.42 -1.31 -20.28
CA ASP A 285 13.25 -1.38 -21.74
C ASP A 285 11.99 -2.16 -22.15
#